data_84aac1eb6dbc32f6513c40bb93d59b31
#
_entry.id   84aac1eb6dbc32f6513c40bb93d59b31
#
_cell.length_a   1.000
_cell.length_b   1.000
_cell.length_c   1.000
_cell.angle_alpha   90.00
_cell.angle_beta   90.00
_cell.angle_gamma   90.00
#
_symmetry.space_group_name_H-M   'P 1'
#
loop_
_entity.id
_entity.type
_entity.pdbx_description
1 polymer ?
#
loop_
_entity_poly.entity_id
_entity_poly.type
_entity_poly.pdbx_seq_one_letter_code
_entity_poly.pdbx_strand_id
1 'polypeptide(L)'
;MKKIKQLITRSVLSNKISFMQFTCVLVLLALITGCGYTTKSLISRKINSVFIPIFGNYTFRAGLEFDLTTALKDEIMSKTKLRIARKDDADTVLTGKIVTVTEGVITSNARDNIIENQVTISINIALIDRRTGRELMTMDGLSNKAEYIVTRGENIKTATQEC
;
A
#
# COMPACT_ATOMS: atom_id res chain seq x y z
N MET A 1 68.99 19.96 -7.64
CA MET A 1 67.89 20.56 -6.92
C MET A 1 66.48 20.39 -7.57
N LYS A 2 66.33 20.33 -8.91
CA LYS A 2 65.04 20.18 -9.59
C LYS A 2 64.35 18.80 -9.38
N LYS A 3 65.10 17.68 -9.30
CA LYS A 3 64.54 16.33 -9.13
C LYS A 3 63.88 16.09 -7.75
N ILE A 4 64.41 16.70 -6.70
CA ILE A 4 63.85 16.56 -5.32
C ILE A 4 62.51 17.28 -5.20
N LYS A 5 62.34 18.48 -5.79
CA LYS A 5 61.03 19.18 -5.81
C LYS A 5 59.95 18.40 -6.54
N GLN A 6 60.26 17.71 -7.65
CA GLN A 6 59.30 16.88 -8.38
C GLN A 6 58.84 15.65 -7.58
N LEU A 7 59.72 15.03 -6.82
CA LEU A 7 59.37 13.87 -5.97
C LEU A 7 58.45 14.27 -4.82
N ILE A 8 58.71 15.40 -4.17
CA ILE A 8 57.91 15.93 -3.07
C ILE A 8 56.49 16.32 -3.58
N THR A 9 56.42 16.97 -4.74
CA THR A 9 55.12 17.37 -5.32
C THR A 9 54.26 16.17 -5.72
N ARG A 10 54.87 15.09 -6.24
CA ARG A 10 54.15 13.85 -6.57
C ARG A 10 53.61 13.12 -5.34
N SER A 11 54.41 13.06 -4.26
CA SER A 11 53.94 12.38 -3.02
C SER A 11 52.81 13.16 -2.33
N VAL A 12 52.86 14.48 -2.33
CA VAL A 12 51.78 15.31 -1.76
C VAL A 12 50.50 15.23 -2.60
N LEU A 13 50.63 15.17 -3.94
CA LEU A 13 49.48 15.05 -4.84
C LEU A 13 48.82 13.68 -4.72
N SER A 14 49.61 12.60 -4.62
CA SER A 14 49.11 11.23 -4.43
C SER A 14 48.32 11.10 -3.11
N ASN A 15 48.82 11.71 -2.03
CA ASN A 15 48.16 11.66 -0.73
C ASN A 15 46.83 12.44 -0.72
N LYS A 16 46.72 13.57 -1.45
CA LYS A 16 45.46 14.31 -1.61
C LYS A 16 44.43 13.55 -2.41
N ILE A 17 44.85 12.86 -3.47
CA ILE A 17 43.93 12.04 -4.30
C ILE A 17 43.42 10.86 -3.48
N SER A 18 44.25 10.19 -2.72
CA SER A 18 43.85 9.07 -1.85
C SER A 18 42.89 9.52 -0.75
N PHE A 19 43.14 10.68 -0.15
CA PHE A 19 42.22 11.26 0.87
C PHE A 19 40.85 11.64 0.28
N MET A 20 40.84 12.21 -0.92
CA MET A 20 39.58 12.58 -1.60
C MET A 20 38.78 11.33 -2.01
N GLN A 21 39.43 10.26 -2.46
CA GLN A 21 38.75 8.98 -2.74
C GLN A 21 38.17 8.35 -1.47
N PHE A 22 38.90 8.39 -0.37
CA PHE A 22 38.42 7.86 0.90
C PHE A 22 37.20 8.63 1.42
N THR A 23 37.19 9.97 1.29
CA THR A 23 36.08 10.83 1.68
C THR A 23 34.83 10.55 0.80
N CYS A 24 35.03 10.37 -0.51
CA CYS A 24 33.96 10.05 -1.44
C CYS A 24 33.29 8.69 -1.13
N VAL A 25 34.09 7.66 -0.80
CA VAL A 25 33.59 6.35 -0.39
C VAL A 25 32.83 6.43 0.93
N LEU A 26 33.32 7.22 1.89
CA LEU A 26 32.64 7.41 3.19
C LEU A 26 31.28 8.09 3.03
N VAL A 27 31.19 9.11 2.17
CA VAL A 27 29.92 9.79 1.85
C VAL A 27 28.95 8.85 1.12
N LEU A 28 29.46 8.02 0.20
CA LEU A 28 28.64 7.04 -0.51
C LEU A 28 28.08 5.97 0.43
N LEU A 29 28.89 5.51 1.41
CA LEU A 29 28.43 4.57 2.45
C LEU A 29 27.36 5.19 3.36
N ALA A 30 27.48 6.48 3.69
CA ALA A 30 26.50 7.18 4.52
C ALA A 30 25.14 7.35 3.82
N LEU A 31 25.11 7.43 2.49
CA LEU A 31 23.86 7.53 1.71
C LEU A 31 23.09 6.20 1.65
N ILE A 32 23.74 5.06 1.85
CA ILE A 32 23.10 3.73 1.80
C ILE A 32 22.35 3.42 3.10
N THR A 33 22.70 4.05 4.23
CA THR A 33 22.04 3.81 5.54
C THR A 33 20.74 4.59 5.73
N GLY A 34 20.32 5.40 4.75
CA GLY A 34 19.15 6.28 4.83
C GLY A 34 17.78 5.65 4.59
N CYS A 35 17.69 4.37 4.18
CA CYS A 35 16.40 3.67 4.04
C CYS A 35 15.91 3.14 5.39
N GLY A 36 15.43 4.03 6.23
CA GLY A 36 14.72 3.67 7.46
C GLY A 36 13.32 3.12 7.17
N TYR A 37 13.21 1.92 6.61
CA TYR A 37 11.95 1.18 6.60
C TYR A 37 11.60 0.79 8.04
N THR A 38 10.73 1.56 8.67
CA THR A 38 10.17 1.17 9.97
C THR A 38 9.06 0.15 9.73
N THR A 39 9.33 -1.11 9.95
CA THR A 39 8.35 -2.20 10.03
C THR A 39 7.58 -2.16 11.35
N LYS A 40 7.30 -0.98 11.91
CA LYS A 40 6.43 -0.88 13.08
C LYS A 40 5.02 -1.26 12.61
N SER A 41 4.58 -2.44 13.01
CA SER A 41 3.17 -2.83 12.87
C SER A 41 2.31 -1.74 13.50
N LEU A 42 1.40 -1.16 12.73
CA LEU A 42 0.40 -0.19 13.22
C LEU A 42 -0.51 -0.80 14.29
N ILE A 43 -0.54 -2.13 14.35
CA ILE A 43 -1.35 -2.91 15.28
C ILE A 43 -0.52 -3.23 16.52
N SER A 44 -1.03 -2.88 17.69
CA SER A 44 -0.40 -3.22 18.98
C SER A 44 -0.19 -4.73 19.09
N ARG A 45 0.95 -5.17 19.67
CA ARG A 45 1.27 -6.59 19.92
C ARG A 45 0.23 -7.33 20.78
N LYS A 46 -0.70 -6.62 21.40
CA LYS A 46 -1.79 -7.18 22.21
C LYS A 46 -3.02 -7.58 21.40
N ILE A 47 -3.08 -7.25 20.11
CA ILE A 47 -4.20 -7.57 19.23
C ILE A 47 -3.84 -8.83 18.45
N ASN A 48 -4.59 -9.90 18.71
CA ASN A 48 -4.36 -11.21 18.08
C ASN A 48 -5.55 -11.64 17.21
N SER A 49 -6.71 -10.98 17.37
CA SER A 49 -7.94 -11.37 16.69
C SER A 49 -8.76 -10.16 16.25
N VAL A 50 -9.46 -10.32 15.13
CA VAL A 50 -10.31 -9.31 14.55
C VAL A 50 -11.64 -9.92 14.11
N PHE A 51 -12.73 -9.23 14.40
CA PHE A 51 -14.05 -9.48 13.83
C PHE A 51 -14.26 -8.52 12.66
N ILE A 52 -14.73 -9.03 11.53
CA ILE A 52 -15.01 -8.23 10.33
C ILE A 52 -16.47 -8.49 9.94
N PRO A 53 -17.39 -7.58 10.29
CA PRO A 53 -18.77 -7.63 9.78
C PRO A 53 -18.77 -7.38 8.28
N ILE A 54 -19.88 -7.72 7.64
CA ILE A 54 -20.11 -7.32 6.25
C ILE A 54 -20.08 -5.79 6.19
N PHE A 55 -19.37 -5.25 5.21
CA PHE A 55 -19.20 -3.81 5.03
C PHE A 55 -20.53 -3.16 4.65
N GLY A 56 -20.72 -1.91 5.10
CA GLY A 56 -21.84 -1.09 4.63
C GLY A 56 -21.64 -0.72 3.17
N ASN A 57 -22.71 -0.77 2.37
CA ASN A 57 -22.66 -0.34 0.98
C ASN A 57 -23.61 0.85 0.78
N TYR A 58 -23.04 1.99 0.45
CA TYR A 58 -23.78 3.24 0.19
C TYR A 58 -23.89 3.54 -1.31
N THR A 59 -23.62 2.54 -2.14
CA THR A 59 -23.66 2.65 -3.61
C THR A 59 -24.86 1.88 -4.17
N PHE A 60 -25.19 2.12 -5.42
CA PHE A 60 -26.25 1.39 -6.13
C PHE A 60 -25.84 -0.01 -6.60
N ARG A 61 -24.61 -0.47 -6.28
CA ARG A 61 -24.09 -1.76 -6.72
C ARG A 61 -24.13 -2.77 -5.59
N ALA A 62 -25.22 -3.54 -5.58
CA ALA A 62 -25.38 -4.62 -4.61
C ALA A 62 -24.38 -5.75 -4.83
N GLY A 63 -23.91 -6.35 -3.74
CA GLY A 63 -23.01 -7.51 -3.74
C GLY A 63 -21.54 -7.16 -3.50
N LEU A 64 -21.10 -5.93 -3.79
CA LEU A 64 -19.72 -5.51 -3.57
C LEU A 64 -19.31 -5.59 -2.09
N GLU A 65 -20.23 -5.38 -1.18
CA GLU A 65 -20.01 -5.51 0.26
C GLU A 65 -19.58 -6.91 0.67
N PHE A 66 -20.11 -7.94 0.03
CA PHE A 66 -19.75 -9.34 0.29
C PHE A 66 -18.38 -9.67 -0.30
N ASP A 67 -18.17 -9.31 -1.58
CA ASP A 67 -16.93 -9.57 -2.30
C ASP A 67 -15.74 -8.89 -1.59
N LEU A 68 -15.89 -7.59 -1.27
CA LEU A 68 -14.86 -6.82 -0.57
C LEU A 68 -14.58 -7.36 0.84
N THR A 69 -15.64 -7.71 1.60
CA THR A 69 -15.46 -8.25 2.95
C THR A 69 -14.73 -9.59 2.92
N THR A 70 -15.03 -10.43 1.93
CA THR A 70 -14.38 -11.73 1.75
C THR A 70 -12.93 -11.55 1.36
N ALA A 71 -12.64 -10.75 0.34
CA ALA A 71 -11.28 -10.47 -0.10
C ALA A 71 -10.42 -9.88 1.04
N LEU A 72 -10.97 -8.97 1.83
CA LEU A 72 -10.26 -8.40 2.97
C LEU A 72 -9.95 -9.44 4.06
N LYS A 73 -10.87 -10.36 4.34
CA LYS A 73 -10.62 -11.47 5.28
C LYS A 73 -9.48 -12.36 4.80
N ASP A 74 -9.48 -12.71 3.52
CA ASP A 74 -8.45 -13.56 2.91
C ASP A 74 -7.08 -12.86 2.94
N GLU A 75 -7.06 -11.55 2.67
CA GLU A 75 -5.86 -10.74 2.70
C GLU A 75 -5.28 -10.61 4.13
N ILE A 76 -6.13 -10.39 5.12
CA ILE A 76 -5.71 -10.35 6.52
C ILE A 76 -5.16 -11.70 6.96
N MET A 77 -5.80 -12.81 6.61
CA MET A 77 -5.32 -14.15 6.94
C MET A 77 -4.00 -14.50 6.27
N SER A 78 -3.81 -14.04 5.03
CA SER A 78 -2.59 -14.35 4.26
C SER A 78 -1.39 -13.47 4.65
N LYS A 79 -1.63 -12.19 4.95
CA LYS A 79 -0.56 -11.20 5.15
C LYS A 79 -0.30 -10.82 6.60
N THR A 80 -1.16 -11.24 7.52
CA THR A 80 -1.02 -10.89 8.94
C THR A 80 -1.06 -12.12 9.83
N LYS A 81 -0.71 -11.92 11.10
CA LYS A 81 -0.86 -12.95 12.14
C LYS A 81 -2.20 -12.85 12.88
N LEU A 82 -3.10 -11.99 12.42
CA LEU A 82 -4.40 -11.81 13.04
C LEU A 82 -5.32 -12.99 12.69
N ARG A 83 -6.01 -13.49 13.69
CA ARG A 83 -7.02 -14.52 13.54
C ARG A 83 -8.39 -13.87 13.33
N ILE A 84 -9.13 -14.28 12.31
CA ILE A 84 -10.53 -13.91 12.17
C ILE A 84 -11.35 -14.63 13.25
N ALA A 85 -12.09 -13.88 14.04
CA ALA A 85 -12.88 -14.40 15.15
C ALA A 85 -14.33 -13.94 15.07
N ARG A 86 -15.20 -14.58 15.88
CA ARG A 86 -16.59 -14.11 16.04
C ARG A 86 -16.60 -12.80 16.84
N LYS A 87 -17.68 -12.07 16.75
CA LYS A 87 -17.86 -10.77 17.41
C LYS A 87 -17.49 -10.79 18.89
N ASP A 88 -17.87 -11.84 19.59
CA ASP A 88 -17.70 -11.92 21.05
C ASP A 88 -16.30 -12.37 21.48
N ASP A 89 -15.58 -13.05 20.57
CA ASP A 89 -14.26 -13.63 20.81
C ASP A 89 -13.11 -12.78 20.24
N ALA A 90 -13.41 -11.68 19.56
CA ALA A 90 -12.42 -10.83 18.93
C ALA A 90 -11.87 -9.76 19.88
N ASP A 91 -10.59 -9.42 19.73
CA ASP A 91 -9.97 -8.29 20.42
C ASP A 91 -10.40 -6.96 19.81
N THR A 92 -10.57 -6.95 18.47
CA THR A 92 -10.90 -5.76 17.70
C THR A 92 -12.01 -6.03 16.70
N VAL A 93 -12.66 -4.96 16.27
CA VAL A 93 -13.65 -4.96 15.19
C VAL A 93 -13.16 -4.06 14.07
N LEU A 94 -13.06 -4.60 12.87
CA LEU A 94 -12.76 -3.84 11.66
C LEU A 94 -14.06 -3.59 10.90
N THR A 95 -14.54 -2.37 10.95
CA THR A 95 -15.73 -1.93 10.20
C THR A 95 -15.33 -1.21 8.92
N GLY A 96 -16.15 -1.28 7.90
CA GLY A 96 -15.93 -0.57 6.65
C GLY A 96 -17.22 -0.15 5.96
N LYS A 97 -17.10 0.83 5.08
CA LYS A 97 -18.19 1.36 4.26
C LYS A 97 -17.67 1.60 2.85
N ILE A 98 -18.38 1.09 1.85
CA ILE A 98 -18.17 1.47 0.45
C ILE A 98 -18.92 2.78 0.22
N VAL A 99 -18.17 3.84 -0.05
CA VAL A 99 -18.73 5.19 -0.16
C VAL A 99 -19.06 5.53 -1.61
N THR A 100 -18.18 5.17 -2.54
CA THR A 100 -18.33 5.53 -3.94
C THR A 100 -17.82 4.42 -4.84
N VAL A 101 -18.53 4.17 -5.93
CA VAL A 101 -18.10 3.37 -7.07
C VAL A 101 -18.37 4.19 -8.32
N THR A 102 -17.31 4.54 -9.05
CA THR A 102 -17.40 5.29 -10.30
C THR A 102 -16.82 4.48 -11.45
N GLU A 103 -17.45 4.55 -12.59
CA GLU A 103 -16.95 4.01 -13.85
C GLU A 103 -16.59 5.14 -14.79
N GLY A 104 -15.49 4.99 -15.50
CA GLY A 104 -15.05 5.92 -16.54
C GLY A 104 -14.60 5.16 -17.77
N VAL A 105 -14.89 5.72 -18.95
CA VAL A 105 -14.39 5.21 -20.21
C VAL A 105 -12.96 5.72 -20.41
N ILE A 106 -12.01 4.82 -20.64
CA ILE A 106 -10.62 5.18 -20.96
C ILE A 106 -10.45 5.28 -22.48
N THR A 107 -10.94 4.27 -23.19
CA THR A 107 -10.72 4.18 -24.64
C THR A 107 -12.01 3.75 -25.36
N SER A 108 -12.33 4.46 -26.43
CA SER A 108 -13.36 4.07 -27.41
C SER A 108 -12.77 3.97 -28.83
N ASN A 109 -13.39 3.18 -29.70
CA ASN A 109 -12.97 3.12 -31.10
C ASN A 109 -13.63 4.24 -31.94
N ALA A 110 -13.23 4.33 -33.24
CA ALA A 110 -13.75 5.32 -34.18
C ALA A 110 -15.28 5.22 -34.44
N ARG A 111 -15.95 4.18 -33.92
CA ARG A 111 -17.42 3.98 -33.98
C ARG A 111 -18.08 4.18 -32.62
N ASP A 112 -17.37 4.81 -31.68
CA ASP A 112 -17.84 5.10 -30.32
C ASP A 112 -18.15 3.85 -29.45
N ASN A 113 -17.64 2.66 -29.84
CA ASN A 113 -17.73 1.49 -28.99
C ASN A 113 -16.65 1.55 -27.92
N ILE A 114 -17.07 1.38 -26.67
CA ILE A 114 -16.19 1.34 -25.52
C ILE A 114 -15.30 0.10 -25.63
N ILE A 115 -13.99 0.29 -25.52
CA ILE A 115 -12.99 -0.79 -25.53
C ILE A 115 -12.49 -1.06 -24.13
N GLU A 116 -12.24 0.00 -23.36
CA GLU A 116 -11.62 -0.08 -22.05
C GLU A 116 -12.32 0.86 -21.08
N ASN A 117 -12.67 0.34 -19.93
CA ASN A 117 -13.27 1.07 -18.81
C ASN A 117 -12.38 0.99 -17.59
N GLN A 118 -12.50 1.98 -16.72
CA GLN A 118 -11.90 2.02 -15.39
C GLN A 118 -13.01 2.05 -14.36
N VAL A 119 -12.88 1.22 -13.33
CA VAL A 119 -13.68 1.34 -12.11
C VAL A 119 -12.81 1.91 -10.99
N THR A 120 -13.37 2.83 -10.22
CA THR A 120 -12.75 3.37 -9.01
C THR A 120 -13.67 3.09 -7.83
N ILE A 121 -13.14 2.45 -6.80
CA ILE A 121 -13.85 2.15 -5.55
C ILE A 121 -13.23 2.99 -4.44
N SER A 122 -14.05 3.67 -3.66
CA SER A 122 -13.62 4.40 -2.46
C SER A 122 -14.31 3.83 -1.22
N ILE A 123 -13.53 3.57 -0.19
CA ILE A 123 -13.98 2.98 1.07
C ILE A 123 -13.49 3.79 2.27
N ASN A 124 -14.25 3.74 3.35
CA ASN A 124 -13.81 4.16 4.67
C ASN A 124 -13.72 2.94 5.56
N ILE A 125 -12.66 2.85 6.36
CA ILE A 125 -12.47 1.76 7.32
C ILE A 125 -12.11 2.30 8.70
N ALA A 126 -12.54 1.57 9.75
CA ALA A 126 -12.16 1.86 11.12
C ALA A 126 -11.88 0.57 11.88
N LEU A 127 -10.75 0.54 12.58
CA LEU A 127 -10.38 -0.52 13.52
C LEU A 127 -10.69 -0.05 14.93
N ILE A 128 -11.52 -0.78 15.63
CA ILE A 128 -12.06 -0.42 16.94
C ILE A 128 -11.65 -1.48 17.96
N ASP A 129 -11.12 -1.08 19.09
CA ASP A 129 -10.92 -1.97 20.25
C ASP A 129 -12.29 -2.39 20.78
N ARG A 130 -12.61 -3.68 20.73
CA ARG A 130 -13.93 -4.19 21.11
C ARG A 130 -14.27 -3.94 22.57
N ARG A 131 -13.28 -4.02 23.44
CA ARG A 131 -13.47 -3.92 24.90
C ARG A 131 -13.71 -2.48 25.35
N THR A 132 -12.96 -1.53 24.76
CA THR A 132 -13.01 -0.12 25.17
C THR A 132 -13.87 0.75 24.25
N GLY A 133 -14.23 0.25 23.08
CA GLY A 133 -14.91 1.03 22.03
C GLY A 133 -14.05 2.13 21.39
N ARG A 134 -12.77 2.19 21.73
CA ARG A 134 -11.87 3.21 21.22
C ARG A 134 -11.44 2.88 19.79
N GLU A 135 -11.49 3.86 18.92
CA GLU A 135 -10.89 3.77 17.58
C GLU A 135 -9.37 3.71 17.70
N LEU A 136 -8.80 2.65 17.13
CA LEU A 136 -7.36 2.42 17.08
C LEU A 136 -6.76 2.97 15.79
N MET A 137 -7.54 2.93 14.72
CA MET A 137 -7.17 3.41 13.38
C MET A 137 -8.43 3.76 12.62
N THR A 138 -8.39 4.86 11.89
CA THR A 138 -9.43 5.26 10.94
C THR A 138 -8.77 5.72 9.65
N MET A 139 -9.29 5.27 8.53
CA MET A 139 -8.86 5.68 7.20
C MET A 139 -10.09 5.99 6.37
N ASP A 140 -10.20 7.23 5.94
CA ASP A 140 -11.28 7.71 5.10
C ASP A 140 -10.78 7.94 3.66
N GLY A 141 -11.65 7.66 2.69
CA GLY A 141 -11.38 7.91 1.30
C GLY A 141 -10.27 7.03 0.69
N LEU A 142 -10.04 5.83 1.27
CA LEU A 142 -9.18 4.86 0.61
C LEU A 142 -9.75 4.52 -0.76
N SER A 143 -8.97 4.75 -1.81
CA SER A 143 -9.44 4.58 -3.18
C SER A 143 -8.46 3.73 -3.97
N ASN A 144 -9.00 2.79 -4.72
CA ASN A 144 -8.25 2.00 -5.69
C ASN A 144 -8.97 1.99 -7.04
N LYS A 145 -8.22 1.69 -8.09
CA LYS A 145 -8.68 1.68 -9.47
C LYS A 145 -8.32 0.36 -10.12
N ALA A 146 -9.24 -0.18 -10.89
CA ALA A 146 -8.99 -1.30 -11.78
C ALA A 146 -9.54 -1.00 -13.18
N GLU A 147 -8.90 -1.54 -14.17
CA GLU A 147 -9.26 -1.39 -15.58
C GLU A 147 -9.79 -2.73 -16.11
N TYR A 148 -10.75 -2.68 -17.00
CA TYR A 148 -11.27 -3.87 -17.66
C TYR A 148 -11.58 -3.64 -19.13
N ILE A 149 -11.34 -4.67 -19.93
CA ILE A 149 -11.47 -4.62 -21.37
C ILE A 149 -12.78 -5.30 -21.79
N VAL A 150 -13.75 -4.50 -22.22
CA VAL A 150 -15.10 -4.96 -22.59
C VAL A 150 -15.07 -5.97 -23.75
N THR A 151 -14.18 -5.81 -24.70
CA THR A 151 -14.02 -6.68 -25.86
C THR A 151 -13.51 -8.08 -25.51
N ARG A 152 -12.93 -8.28 -24.31
CA ARG A 152 -12.51 -9.58 -23.78
C ARG A 152 -13.59 -10.29 -22.97
N GLY A 153 -14.77 -9.70 -22.87
CA GLY A 153 -15.84 -10.22 -22.02
C GLY A 153 -15.66 -9.93 -20.52
N GLU A 154 -14.67 -9.11 -20.20
CA GLU A 154 -14.49 -8.60 -18.84
C GLU A 154 -15.60 -7.61 -18.50
N ASN A 155 -15.90 -7.48 -17.23
CA ASN A 155 -16.94 -6.59 -16.75
C ASN A 155 -16.55 -6.00 -15.38
N ILE A 156 -17.39 -5.10 -14.87
CA ILE A 156 -17.11 -4.44 -13.60
C ILE A 156 -16.91 -5.43 -12.44
N LYS A 157 -17.56 -6.58 -12.46
CA LYS A 157 -17.40 -7.58 -11.39
C LYS A 157 -16.00 -8.18 -11.39
N THR A 158 -15.42 -8.47 -12.56
CA THR A 158 -14.03 -8.92 -12.67
C THR A 158 -13.07 -7.82 -12.22
N ALA A 159 -13.27 -6.58 -12.65
CA ALA A 159 -12.43 -5.47 -12.26
C ALA A 159 -12.48 -5.16 -10.75
N THR A 160 -13.64 -5.28 -10.12
CA THR A 160 -13.78 -5.04 -8.68
C THR A 160 -13.12 -6.11 -7.81
N GLN A 161 -12.87 -7.29 -8.34
CA GLN A 161 -12.10 -8.35 -7.65
C GLN A 161 -10.58 -8.06 -7.66
N GLU A 162 -10.11 -7.20 -8.56
CA GLU A 162 -8.70 -6.79 -8.68
C GLU A 162 -8.40 -5.49 -7.89
N CYS A 163 -9.43 -4.79 -7.44
CA CYS A 163 -9.30 -3.61 -6.58
C CYS A 163 -8.99 -3.97 -5.13
#